data_87301577d723d00b41b57a4b99eace0a
#
_entry.id   87301577d723d00b41b57a4b99eace0a
#
_cell.length_a   1.000
_cell.length_b   1.000
_cell.length_c   1.000
_cell.angle_alpha   90.00
_cell.angle_beta   90.00
_cell.angle_gamma   90.00
#
_symmetry.space_group_name_H-M   'P 1'
#
loop_
_entity.id
_entity.type
_entity.pdbx_description
1 polymer ?
#
loop_
_entity_poly.entity_id
_entity_poly.type
_entity_poly.pdbx_seq_one_letter_code
_entity_poly.pdbx_strand_id
1 'polypeptide(L)'
;YYERDGKRFIIVNEACTVADNVECDPGQAFNVTAAIDDIPFDEELKIGHIVRSIAKTPRVITFGGRGVHLQNLLDAVEVHGDFIGVNAPASGVYDNDYHCIHMGYGVDPKVQVPHILGKMGIPVYLSGKVADVCANEYGVSMPMVDTHDVLMHTLELVQKQENCFICTNVQETDLAGHGENVVEYAHKLTVADEVIGKIR
;
A
#
# COMPACT_ATOMS: atom_id res chain seq x y z
N TYR A 1 8.66 15.90 -18.28
CA TYR A 1 9.76 15.28 -17.53
C TYR A 1 10.28 16.23 -16.47
N TYR A 2 10.60 15.69 -15.31
CA TYR A 2 11.44 16.36 -14.33
C TYR A 2 12.87 15.81 -14.44
N GLU A 3 13.87 16.69 -14.32
CA GLU A 3 15.28 16.32 -14.41
C GLU A 3 16.08 16.95 -13.25
N ARG A 4 16.94 16.14 -12.61
CA ARG A 4 17.86 16.56 -11.57
C ARG A 4 19.11 15.68 -11.61
N ASP A 5 20.29 16.30 -11.59
CA ASP A 5 21.60 15.61 -11.59
C ASP A 5 21.75 14.59 -12.76
N GLY A 6 21.25 14.95 -13.95
CA GLY A 6 21.29 14.10 -15.15
C GLY A 6 20.34 12.89 -15.11
N LYS A 7 19.47 12.78 -14.10
CA LYS A 7 18.44 11.76 -13.97
C LYS A 7 17.07 12.38 -14.15
N ARG A 8 16.11 11.57 -14.63
CA ARG A 8 14.79 12.09 -14.96
C ARG A 8 13.68 11.08 -14.67
N PHE A 9 12.50 11.60 -14.40
CA PHE A 9 11.26 10.83 -14.32
C PHE A 9 10.10 11.51 -15.05
N ILE A 10 8.95 10.84 -15.11
CA ILE A 10 7.80 11.32 -15.88
C ILE A 10 6.84 12.05 -14.94
N ILE A 11 6.26 13.18 -15.43
CA ILE A 11 5.11 13.83 -14.83
C ILE A 11 3.93 13.64 -15.77
N VAL A 12 2.79 13.22 -15.23
CA VAL A 12 1.55 12.98 -15.97
C VAL A 12 0.49 13.97 -15.47
N ASN A 13 -0.16 14.66 -16.41
CA ASN A 13 -1.28 15.59 -16.15
C ASN A 13 -0.97 16.69 -15.11
N GLU A 14 0.30 17.04 -14.93
CA GLU A 14 0.74 18.04 -13.94
C GLU A 14 0.30 17.74 -12.50
N ALA A 15 -0.01 16.47 -12.18
CA ALA A 15 -0.54 16.06 -10.89
C ALA A 15 0.06 14.73 -10.37
N CYS A 16 0.66 13.94 -11.27
CA CYS A 16 1.17 12.61 -10.91
C CYS A 16 2.61 12.43 -11.38
N THR A 17 3.46 11.83 -10.55
CA THR A 17 4.85 11.48 -10.87
C THR A 17 4.97 9.96 -11.05
N VAL A 18 5.80 9.54 -12.02
CA VAL A 18 6.19 8.14 -12.22
C VAL A 18 7.71 8.08 -12.12
N ALA A 19 8.21 7.59 -11.01
CA ALA A 19 9.62 7.67 -10.61
C ALA A 19 10.08 6.41 -9.88
N ASP A 20 11.38 6.31 -9.62
CA ASP A 20 11.90 5.23 -8.77
C ASP A 20 11.39 5.38 -7.34
N ASN A 21 11.23 4.26 -6.64
CA ASN A 21 11.08 4.30 -5.19
C ASN A 21 12.46 4.57 -4.56
N VAL A 22 12.56 5.64 -3.79
CA VAL A 22 13.81 6.06 -3.10
C VAL A 22 13.75 5.83 -1.59
N GLU A 23 12.63 5.33 -1.06
CA GLU A 23 12.39 5.08 0.36
C GLU A 23 12.77 3.66 0.79
N CYS A 24 12.82 2.73 -0.16
CA CYS A 24 13.26 1.34 0.07
C CYS A 24 14.43 0.99 -0.86
N ASP A 25 14.75 -0.29 -0.98
CA ASP A 25 15.86 -0.76 -1.84
C ASP A 25 15.70 -0.25 -3.27
N PRO A 26 16.60 0.62 -3.76
CA PRO A 26 16.53 1.19 -5.09
C PRO A 26 16.45 0.13 -6.19
N GLY A 27 15.64 0.38 -7.22
CA GLY A 27 15.42 -0.54 -8.33
C GLY A 27 14.43 -1.68 -8.07
N GLN A 28 13.89 -1.82 -6.87
CA GLN A 28 12.90 -2.85 -6.53
C GLN A 28 11.45 -2.42 -6.81
N ALA A 29 11.21 -1.12 -6.88
CA ALA A 29 9.87 -0.59 -7.13
C ALA A 29 9.90 0.71 -7.94
N PHE A 30 8.84 0.92 -8.73
CA PHE A 30 8.45 2.23 -9.22
C PHE A 30 7.30 2.76 -8.37
N ASN A 31 7.35 4.05 -8.06
CA ASN A 31 6.25 4.79 -7.47
C ASN A 31 5.48 5.56 -8.55
N VAL A 32 4.18 5.45 -8.48
CA VAL A 32 3.22 6.34 -9.14
C VAL A 32 2.58 7.13 -8.01
N THR A 33 2.93 8.42 -7.89
CA THR A 33 2.56 9.24 -6.75
C THR A 33 1.75 10.43 -7.21
N ALA A 34 0.56 10.64 -6.66
CA ALA A 34 -0.33 11.71 -7.09
C ALA A 34 -0.82 12.62 -5.97
N ALA A 35 -1.09 13.87 -6.37
CA ALA A 35 -1.92 14.82 -5.64
C ALA A 35 -3.39 14.52 -5.99
N ILE A 36 -4.12 13.78 -5.16
CA ILE A 36 -5.47 13.32 -5.49
C ILE A 36 -6.55 14.42 -5.44
N ASP A 37 -6.20 15.63 -5.03
CA ASP A 37 -7.03 16.82 -5.23
C ASP A 37 -6.98 17.31 -6.69
N ASP A 38 -5.87 17.05 -7.39
CA ASP A 38 -5.64 17.50 -8.76
C ASP A 38 -5.96 16.39 -9.79
N ILE A 39 -5.84 15.09 -9.40
CA ILE A 39 -6.19 13.94 -10.23
C ILE A 39 -6.91 12.88 -9.37
N PRO A 40 -8.11 12.40 -9.76
CA PRO A 40 -8.80 11.34 -9.02
C PRO A 40 -7.97 10.05 -8.93
N PHE A 41 -8.04 9.36 -7.80
CA PHE A 41 -7.28 8.13 -7.57
C PHE A 41 -7.55 7.03 -8.63
N ASP A 42 -8.78 6.95 -9.15
CA ASP A 42 -9.12 6.02 -10.24
C ASP A 42 -8.35 6.31 -11.55
N GLU A 43 -8.04 7.58 -11.82
CA GLU A 43 -7.22 7.97 -12.98
C GLU A 43 -5.75 7.67 -12.70
N GLU A 44 -5.27 7.91 -11.49
CA GLU A 44 -3.94 7.51 -11.06
C GLU A 44 -3.75 5.99 -11.17
N LEU A 45 -4.73 5.18 -10.76
CA LEU A 45 -4.70 3.73 -10.91
C LEU A 45 -4.54 3.28 -12.36
N LYS A 46 -5.17 3.98 -13.31
CA LYS A 46 -4.97 3.68 -14.75
C LYS A 46 -3.53 3.92 -15.17
N ILE A 47 -2.90 5.00 -14.68
CA ILE A 47 -1.48 5.27 -14.91
C ILE A 47 -0.63 4.14 -14.29
N GLY A 48 -0.92 3.74 -13.06
CA GLY A 48 -0.26 2.64 -12.36
C GLY A 48 -0.33 1.32 -13.16
N HIS A 49 -1.49 0.98 -13.71
CA HIS A 49 -1.65 -0.20 -14.55
C HIS A 49 -0.85 -0.12 -15.84
N ILE A 50 -0.76 1.06 -16.47
CA ILE A 50 0.09 1.26 -17.65
C ILE A 50 1.57 1.07 -17.28
N VAL A 51 2.03 1.68 -16.18
CA VAL A 51 3.39 1.51 -15.67
C VAL A 51 3.67 0.03 -15.38
N ARG A 52 2.75 -0.67 -14.69
CA ARG A 52 2.88 -2.10 -14.38
C ARG A 52 2.99 -2.97 -15.63
N SER A 53 2.30 -2.62 -16.70
CA SER A 53 2.35 -3.39 -17.96
C SER A 53 3.71 -3.34 -18.67
N ILE A 54 4.50 -2.31 -18.37
CA ILE A 54 5.80 -2.04 -19.03
C ILE A 54 6.97 -2.35 -18.10
N ALA A 55 6.91 -1.87 -16.86
CA ALA A 55 7.97 -2.03 -15.88
C ALA A 55 8.11 -3.51 -15.45
N LYS A 56 9.35 -3.98 -15.31
CA LYS A 56 9.66 -5.35 -14.87
C LYS A 56 10.20 -5.42 -13.44
N THR A 57 10.14 -4.28 -12.72
CA THR A 57 10.48 -4.25 -11.30
C THR A 57 9.52 -5.13 -10.49
N PRO A 58 9.94 -5.70 -9.36
CA PRO A 58 9.08 -6.52 -8.52
C PRO A 58 7.75 -5.86 -8.16
N ARG A 59 7.73 -4.53 -7.94
CA ARG A 59 6.54 -3.78 -7.56
C ARG A 59 6.38 -2.49 -8.37
N VAL A 60 5.13 -2.12 -8.61
CA VAL A 60 4.69 -0.76 -8.90
C VAL A 60 3.74 -0.39 -7.76
N ILE A 61 4.02 0.71 -7.07
CA ILE A 61 3.20 1.20 -5.96
C ILE A 61 2.51 2.46 -6.45
N THR A 62 1.18 2.43 -6.49
CA THR A 62 0.35 3.57 -6.91
C THR A 62 -0.31 4.12 -5.67
N PHE A 63 -0.01 5.36 -5.34
CA PHE A 63 -0.52 5.99 -4.13
C PHE A 63 -0.62 7.49 -4.23
N GLY A 64 -1.59 8.05 -3.53
CA GLY A 64 -1.82 9.48 -3.48
C GLY A 64 -2.48 9.92 -2.17
N GLY A 65 -2.46 11.21 -1.92
CA GLY A 65 -3.04 11.85 -0.75
C GLY A 65 -3.61 13.23 -1.06
N ARG A 66 -4.39 13.77 -0.12
CA ARG A 66 -4.96 15.12 -0.20
C ARG A 66 -4.11 16.15 0.52
N GLY A 67 -4.38 17.42 0.19
CA GLY A 67 -3.67 18.56 0.80
C GLY A 67 -2.26 18.76 0.25
N VAL A 68 -1.92 18.08 -0.85
CA VAL A 68 -0.66 18.23 -1.57
C VAL A 68 -0.94 18.55 -3.04
N HIS A 69 0.01 19.23 -3.68
CA HIS A 69 0.02 19.52 -5.10
C HIS A 69 1.32 19.04 -5.73
N LEU A 70 1.40 19.04 -7.06
CA LEU A 70 2.61 18.62 -7.76
C LEU A 70 3.89 19.27 -7.20
N GLN A 71 3.83 20.55 -6.82
CA GLN A 71 5.02 21.23 -6.28
C GLN A 71 5.54 20.58 -4.99
N ASN A 72 4.65 20.11 -4.10
CA ASN A 72 5.05 19.40 -2.89
C ASN A 72 5.80 18.10 -3.23
N LEU A 73 5.35 17.39 -4.26
CA LEU A 73 6.03 16.17 -4.75
C LEU A 73 7.41 16.51 -5.32
N LEU A 74 7.51 17.61 -6.11
CA LEU A 74 8.77 18.02 -6.72
C LEU A 74 9.79 18.56 -5.70
N ASP A 75 9.34 19.24 -4.66
CA ASP A 75 10.18 19.75 -3.59
C ASP A 75 10.79 18.59 -2.75
N ALA A 76 10.11 17.45 -2.70
CA ALA A 76 10.54 16.22 -2.01
C ALA A 76 11.33 15.25 -2.91
N VAL A 77 11.78 15.68 -4.09
CA VAL A 77 12.59 14.81 -4.97
C VAL A 77 13.97 14.56 -4.38
N GLU A 78 14.36 13.31 -4.39
CA GLU A 78 15.69 12.86 -3.98
C GLU A 78 16.37 12.05 -5.09
N VAL A 79 17.70 12.04 -5.05
CA VAL A 79 18.56 11.23 -5.94
C VAL A 79 19.41 10.32 -5.07
N HIS A 80 19.26 9.01 -5.21
CA HIS A 80 20.01 7.98 -4.52
C HIS A 80 20.78 7.13 -5.52
N GLY A 81 22.08 7.40 -5.67
CA GLY A 81 22.91 6.72 -6.69
C GLY A 81 22.38 6.94 -8.11
N ASP A 82 21.94 5.89 -8.77
CA ASP A 82 21.41 5.95 -10.13
C ASP A 82 19.87 6.18 -10.20
N PHE A 83 19.21 6.27 -9.07
CA PHE A 83 17.76 6.36 -8.96
C PHE A 83 17.32 7.77 -8.59
N ILE A 84 16.16 8.17 -9.10
CA ILE A 84 15.53 9.46 -8.80
C ILE A 84 14.04 9.25 -8.50
N GLY A 85 13.55 9.79 -7.40
CA GLY A 85 12.16 9.66 -7.02
C GLY A 85 11.71 10.71 -6.03
N VAL A 86 10.44 10.60 -5.63
CA VAL A 86 9.83 11.44 -4.60
C VAL A 86 9.96 10.72 -3.26
N ASN A 87 10.53 11.40 -2.26
CA ASN A 87 10.45 10.97 -0.86
C ASN A 87 9.00 11.23 -0.37
N ALA A 88 8.18 10.19 -0.36
CA ALA A 88 6.75 10.33 -0.09
C ALA A 88 6.46 10.88 1.31
N PRO A 89 7.11 10.43 2.40
CA PRO A 89 6.95 11.06 3.71
C PRO A 89 7.24 12.57 3.70
N ALA A 90 8.33 12.99 3.05
CA ALA A 90 8.72 14.39 2.98
C ALA A 90 7.76 15.25 2.13
N SER A 91 7.04 14.66 1.19
CA SER A 91 6.07 15.36 0.35
C SER A 91 4.75 15.67 1.05
N GLY A 92 4.46 15.02 2.19
CA GLY A 92 3.18 15.12 2.90
C GLY A 92 2.05 14.27 2.31
N VAL A 93 2.32 13.44 1.29
CA VAL A 93 1.28 12.64 0.62
C VAL A 93 0.62 11.61 1.53
N TYR A 94 1.25 11.25 2.64
CA TYR A 94 0.71 10.31 3.63
C TYR A 94 -0.20 10.97 4.68
N ASP A 95 -0.25 12.30 4.75
CA ASP A 95 -0.83 13.01 5.89
C ASP A 95 -2.36 13.02 5.90
N ASN A 96 -3.00 13.04 4.71
CA ASN A 96 -4.45 13.16 4.60
C ASN A 96 -5.02 12.29 3.48
N ASP A 97 -6.07 11.53 3.79
CA ASP A 97 -6.86 10.71 2.86
C ASP A 97 -5.95 9.90 1.91
N TYR A 98 -5.01 9.17 2.49
CA TYR A 98 -4.04 8.36 1.76
C TYR A 98 -4.66 7.11 1.17
N HIS A 99 -4.45 6.93 -0.13
CA HIS A 99 -4.85 5.75 -0.89
C HIS A 99 -3.62 5.06 -1.47
N CYS A 100 -3.58 3.73 -1.47
CA CYS A 100 -2.45 2.97 -1.98
C CYS A 100 -2.87 1.62 -2.57
N ILE A 101 -2.29 1.27 -3.72
CA ILE A 101 -2.38 -0.07 -4.31
C ILE A 101 -0.99 -0.55 -4.72
N HIS A 102 -0.62 -1.74 -4.29
CA HIS A 102 0.60 -2.43 -4.68
C HIS A 102 0.34 -3.39 -5.85
N MET A 103 1.10 -3.24 -6.93
CA MET A 103 1.00 -4.07 -8.13
C MET A 103 2.26 -4.92 -8.30
N GLY A 104 2.18 -6.21 -8.00
CA GLY A 104 3.29 -7.16 -8.15
C GLY A 104 3.56 -7.51 -9.63
N TYR A 105 4.83 -7.81 -9.96
CA TYR A 105 5.19 -8.31 -11.29
C TYR A 105 4.85 -9.80 -11.42
N GLY A 106 4.18 -10.16 -12.51
CA GLY A 106 3.80 -11.56 -12.78
C GLY A 106 2.72 -12.10 -11.83
N VAL A 107 2.07 -11.25 -11.04
CA VAL A 107 0.95 -11.65 -10.18
C VAL A 107 -0.32 -11.79 -11.04
N ASP A 108 -0.92 -12.98 -10.99
CA ASP A 108 -2.25 -13.22 -11.56
C ASP A 108 -3.26 -13.38 -10.40
N PRO A 109 -4.14 -12.38 -10.16
CA PRO A 109 -5.16 -12.47 -9.11
C PRO A 109 -6.07 -13.69 -9.23
N LYS A 110 -6.28 -14.21 -10.45
CA LYS A 110 -7.19 -15.33 -10.70
C LYS A 110 -6.73 -16.67 -10.11
N VAL A 111 -5.44 -16.80 -9.81
CA VAL A 111 -4.87 -17.99 -9.16
C VAL A 111 -4.64 -17.80 -7.67
N GLN A 112 -5.00 -16.64 -7.12
CA GLN A 112 -4.91 -16.37 -5.69
C GLN A 112 -6.13 -16.88 -4.91
N VAL A 113 -5.92 -17.17 -3.64
CA VAL A 113 -6.94 -17.70 -2.73
C VAL A 113 -8.23 -16.87 -2.71
N PRO A 114 -8.19 -15.50 -2.61
CA PRO A 114 -9.42 -14.72 -2.59
C PRO A 114 -10.30 -14.93 -3.83
N HIS A 115 -9.71 -14.97 -5.02
CA HIS A 115 -10.45 -15.16 -6.26
C HIS A 115 -11.02 -16.58 -6.36
N ILE A 116 -10.22 -17.60 -6.03
CA ILE A 116 -10.64 -19.00 -6.09
C ILE A 116 -11.82 -19.25 -5.14
N LEU A 117 -11.69 -18.86 -3.87
CA LEU A 117 -12.75 -19.04 -2.87
C LEU A 117 -14.00 -18.22 -3.21
N GLY A 118 -13.81 -16.96 -3.66
CA GLY A 118 -14.91 -16.12 -4.07
C GLY A 118 -15.73 -16.71 -5.23
N LYS A 119 -15.07 -17.31 -6.22
CA LYS A 119 -15.76 -18.06 -7.30
C LYS A 119 -16.52 -19.29 -6.81
N MET A 120 -16.07 -19.90 -5.73
CA MET A 120 -16.77 -21.01 -5.08
C MET A 120 -17.94 -20.54 -4.19
N GLY A 121 -18.19 -19.23 -4.10
CA GLY A 121 -19.22 -18.65 -3.23
C GLY A 121 -18.83 -18.62 -1.75
N ILE A 122 -17.56 -18.80 -1.43
CA ILE A 122 -17.02 -18.68 -0.06
C ILE A 122 -16.64 -17.23 0.18
N PRO A 123 -17.25 -16.53 1.15
CA PRO A 123 -16.90 -15.16 1.48
C PRO A 123 -15.45 -15.02 1.93
N VAL A 124 -14.75 -13.99 1.45
CA VAL A 124 -13.36 -13.70 1.80
C VAL A 124 -13.27 -12.32 2.43
N TYR A 125 -12.67 -12.24 3.61
CA TYR A 125 -12.43 -11.01 4.35
C TYR A 125 -10.93 -10.80 4.51
N LEU A 126 -10.44 -9.67 4.03
CA LEU A 126 -9.03 -9.26 4.17
C LEU A 126 -8.97 -8.04 5.09
N SER A 127 -8.16 -8.10 6.15
CA SER A 127 -8.02 -7.03 7.14
C SER A 127 -6.56 -6.63 7.33
N GLY A 128 -6.28 -5.33 7.39
CA GLY A 128 -4.93 -4.80 7.49
C GLY A 128 -4.23 -4.71 6.13
N LYS A 129 -2.91 -4.74 6.10
CA LYS A 129 -2.12 -4.55 4.87
C LYS A 129 -2.41 -5.57 3.76
N VAL A 130 -2.82 -6.77 4.11
CA VAL A 130 -3.19 -7.78 3.11
C VAL A 130 -4.35 -7.31 2.22
N ALA A 131 -5.21 -6.40 2.73
CA ALA A 131 -6.29 -5.77 1.98
C ALA A 131 -5.79 -4.84 0.86
N ASP A 132 -4.57 -4.30 1.00
CA ASP A 132 -3.94 -3.44 -0.02
C ASP A 132 -3.19 -4.22 -1.08
N VAL A 133 -2.65 -5.40 -0.71
CA VAL A 133 -1.76 -6.16 -1.60
C VAL A 133 -2.45 -7.30 -2.34
N CYS A 134 -3.60 -7.78 -1.87
CA CYS A 134 -4.31 -8.87 -2.50
C CYS A 134 -5.62 -8.40 -3.14
N ALA A 135 -5.80 -8.67 -4.43
CA ALA A 135 -7.08 -8.43 -5.09
C ALA A 135 -8.17 -9.33 -4.47
N ASN A 136 -9.32 -8.75 -4.13
CA ASN A 136 -10.45 -9.45 -3.49
C ASN A 136 -11.79 -9.07 -4.15
N GLU A 137 -11.92 -9.39 -5.42
CA GLU A 137 -13.06 -9.01 -6.28
C GLU A 137 -14.41 -9.47 -5.73
N TYR A 138 -14.46 -10.63 -5.06
CA TYR A 138 -15.68 -11.27 -4.57
C TYR A 138 -15.88 -11.16 -3.06
N GLY A 139 -15.03 -10.44 -2.36
CA GLY A 139 -15.05 -10.36 -0.90
C GLY A 139 -14.99 -8.93 -0.38
N VAL A 140 -14.66 -8.80 0.89
CA VAL A 140 -14.53 -7.51 1.58
C VAL A 140 -13.09 -7.27 1.97
N SER A 141 -12.56 -6.11 1.65
CA SER A 141 -11.22 -5.66 2.02
C SER A 141 -11.32 -4.43 2.93
N MET A 142 -10.66 -4.50 4.09
CA MET A 142 -10.62 -3.44 5.09
C MET A 142 -9.15 -3.06 5.38
N PRO A 143 -8.59 -2.10 4.63
CA PRO A 143 -7.26 -1.59 4.90
C PRO A 143 -7.26 -0.80 6.21
N MET A 144 -6.49 -1.28 7.17
CA MET A 144 -6.32 -0.68 8.50
C MET A 144 -4.87 -0.87 8.94
N VAL A 145 -4.36 0.01 9.79
CA VAL A 145 -2.97 -0.03 10.27
C VAL A 145 -2.89 -0.36 11.76
N ASP A 146 -3.73 0.25 12.59
CA ASP A 146 -3.70 0.06 14.04
C ASP A 146 -3.93 -1.40 14.43
N THR A 147 -3.01 -1.97 15.20
CA THR A 147 -3.02 -3.38 15.61
C THR A 147 -4.28 -3.80 16.34
N HIS A 148 -4.76 -2.96 17.27
CA HIS A 148 -5.96 -3.25 18.06
C HIS A 148 -7.20 -3.27 17.15
N ASP A 149 -7.35 -2.28 16.27
CA ASP A 149 -8.51 -2.15 15.38
C ASP A 149 -8.57 -3.28 14.35
N VAL A 150 -7.43 -3.63 13.73
CA VAL A 150 -7.31 -4.77 12.81
C VAL A 150 -7.76 -6.07 13.47
N LEU A 151 -7.31 -6.32 14.69
CA LEU A 151 -7.62 -7.57 15.40
C LEU A 151 -9.03 -7.56 15.98
N MET A 152 -9.55 -6.43 16.43
CA MET A 152 -10.95 -6.30 16.86
C MET A 152 -11.92 -6.52 15.70
N HIS A 153 -11.61 -5.99 14.52
CA HIS A 153 -12.38 -6.30 13.31
C HIS A 153 -12.34 -7.79 12.98
N THR A 154 -11.18 -8.43 13.13
CA THR A 154 -11.05 -9.89 12.95
C THR A 154 -11.91 -10.66 13.96
N LEU A 155 -11.91 -10.26 15.24
CA LEU A 155 -12.75 -10.86 16.27
C LEU A 155 -14.24 -10.74 15.91
N GLU A 156 -14.67 -9.57 15.46
CA GLU A 156 -16.05 -9.37 15.01
C GLU A 156 -16.42 -10.27 13.82
N LEU A 157 -15.52 -10.43 12.85
CA LEU A 157 -15.75 -11.33 11.71
C LEU A 157 -15.87 -12.79 12.15
N VAL A 158 -15.00 -13.25 13.04
CA VAL A 158 -15.05 -14.63 13.57
C VAL A 158 -16.37 -14.88 14.33
N GLN A 159 -16.88 -13.89 15.04
CA GLN A 159 -18.13 -14.02 15.81
C GLN A 159 -19.38 -13.94 14.94
N LYS A 160 -19.35 -13.23 13.82
CA LYS A 160 -20.53 -12.92 13.01
C LYS A 160 -20.63 -13.74 11.72
N GLN A 161 -19.53 -14.30 11.23
CA GLN A 161 -19.46 -14.95 9.93
C GLN A 161 -19.25 -16.45 10.08
N GLU A 162 -19.93 -17.21 9.22
CA GLU A 162 -19.78 -18.67 9.13
C GLU A 162 -19.33 -19.06 7.71
N ASN A 163 -18.60 -20.16 7.59
CA ASN A 163 -18.15 -20.72 6.32
C ASN A 163 -17.45 -19.68 5.42
N CYS A 164 -16.56 -18.90 6.01
CA CYS A 164 -15.79 -17.86 5.32
C CYS A 164 -14.27 -18.08 5.47
N PHE A 165 -13.51 -17.34 4.68
CA PHE A 165 -12.06 -17.21 4.84
C PHE A 165 -11.73 -15.81 5.35
N ILE A 166 -11.01 -15.71 6.46
CA ILE A 166 -10.55 -14.46 7.03
C ILE A 166 -9.02 -14.47 6.99
N CYS A 167 -8.43 -13.44 6.41
CA CYS A 167 -6.99 -13.23 6.42
C CYS A 167 -6.69 -11.85 7.01
N THR A 168 -5.92 -11.85 8.08
CA THR A 168 -5.55 -10.65 8.82
C THR A 168 -4.03 -10.51 8.89
N ASN A 169 -3.54 -9.29 8.70
CA ASN A 169 -2.14 -8.97 8.82
C ASN A 169 -1.94 -7.74 9.71
N VAL A 170 -1.12 -7.89 10.75
CA VAL A 170 -0.72 -6.82 11.65
C VAL A 170 0.55 -6.19 11.13
N GLN A 171 0.50 -4.89 10.81
CA GLN A 171 1.60 -4.15 10.19
C GLN A 171 2.48 -3.39 11.18
N GLU A 172 1.96 -2.95 12.33
CA GLU A 172 2.70 -2.07 13.22
C GLU A 172 3.92 -2.73 13.88
N THR A 173 3.96 -4.06 13.99
CA THR A 173 5.17 -4.79 14.41
C THR A 173 6.30 -4.60 13.41
N ASP A 174 6.01 -4.64 12.12
CA ASP A 174 6.98 -4.38 11.05
C ASP A 174 7.45 -2.92 11.08
N LEU A 175 6.53 -1.97 11.24
CA LEU A 175 6.86 -0.54 11.35
C LEU A 175 7.75 -0.25 12.56
N ALA A 176 7.45 -0.84 13.72
CA ALA A 176 8.26 -0.70 14.93
C ALA A 176 9.65 -1.34 14.74
N GLY A 177 9.73 -2.46 14.02
CA GLY A 177 10.98 -3.12 13.65
C GLY A 177 11.86 -2.25 12.74
N HIS A 178 11.30 -1.67 11.69
CA HIS A 178 12.00 -0.73 10.82
C HIS A 178 12.44 0.56 11.54
N GLY A 179 11.66 1.03 12.51
CA GLY A 179 11.99 2.15 13.38
C GLY A 179 12.97 1.81 14.50
N GLU A 180 13.46 0.55 14.59
CA GLU A 180 14.33 0.06 15.67
C GLU A 180 13.76 0.33 17.08
N ASN A 181 12.42 0.44 17.19
CA ASN A 181 11.71 0.74 18.42
C ASN A 181 11.25 -0.53 19.15
N VAL A 182 12.15 -1.10 19.94
CA VAL A 182 11.92 -2.37 20.67
C VAL A 182 10.76 -2.26 21.67
N VAL A 183 10.55 -1.10 22.28
CA VAL A 183 9.47 -0.87 23.26
C VAL A 183 8.12 -0.93 22.55
N GLU A 184 7.98 -0.22 21.44
CA GLU A 184 6.77 -0.21 20.64
C GLU A 184 6.50 -1.59 20.01
N TYR A 185 7.54 -2.27 19.53
CA TYR A 185 7.44 -3.63 19.03
C TYR A 185 6.84 -4.59 20.08
N ALA A 186 7.38 -4.57 21.30
CA ALA A 186 6.88 -5.39 22.40
C ALA A 186 5.45 -5.01 22.81
N HIS A 187 5.12 -3.71 22.79
CA HIS A 187 3.76 -3.24 23.06
C HIS A 187 2.76 -3.78 22.02
N LYS A 188 3.07 -3.69 20.73
CA LYS A 188 2.19 -4.23 19.66
C LYS A 188 2.00 -5.75 19.76
N LEU A 189 3.04 -6.49 20.15
CA LEU A 189 2.91 -7.93 20.43
C LEU A 189 1.97 -8.20 21.60
N THR A 190 2.05 -7.42 22.67
CA THR A 190 1.14 -7.55 23.84
C THR A 190 -0.31 -7.30 23.44
N VAL A 191 -0.58 -6.23 22.69
CA VAL A 191 -1.92 -5.93 22.17
C VAL A 191 -2.43 -7.09 21.28
N ALA A 192 -1.56 -7.63 20.42
CA ALA A 192 -1.93 -8.74 19.55
C ALA A 192 -2.28 -10.00 20.38
N ASP A 193 -1.48 -10.35 21.36
CA ASP A 193 -1.70 -11.51 22.24
C ASP A 193 -3.04 -11.41 22.99
N GLU A 194 -3.34 -10.24 23.56
CA GLU A 194 -4.60 -9.99 24.28
C GLU A 194 -5.83 -10.20 23.39
N VAL A 195 -5.83 -9.73 22.15
CA VAL A 195 -6.99 -9.86 21.25
C VAL A 195 -7.06 -11.27 20.68
N ILE A 196 -5.94 -11.89 20.32
CA ILE A 196 -5.90 -13.29 19.87
C ILE A 196 -6.44 -14.21 20.96
N GLY A 197 -6.15 -13.91 22.21
CA GLY A 197 -6.71 -14.64 23.37
C GLY A 197 -8.24 -14.61 23.43
N LYS A 198 -8.89 -13.54 22.90
CA LYS A 198 -10.36 -13.43 22.82
C LYS A 198 -10.95 -14.16 21.59
N ILE A 199 -10.15 -14.39 20.54
CA ILE A 199 -10.55 -15.12 19.33
C ILE A 199 -10.59 -16.62 19.58
N ARG A 200 -9.74 -17.14 20.46
CA ARG A 200 -9.66 -18.57 20.82
C ARG A 200 -10.78 -19.00 21.75
#